data_c1d22fb7b6b921bde38f1f198b557a9c
#
_entry.id   c1d22fb7b6b921bde38f1f198b557a9c
#
_cell.length_a   1.000
_cell.length_b   1.000
_cell.length_c   1.000
_cell.angle_alpha   90.00
_cell.angle_beta   90.00
_cell.angle_gamma   90.00
#
_symmetry.space_group_name_H-M   'P 1'
#
loop_
_entity.id
_entity.type
_entity.pdbx_description
1 polymer ?
#
loop_
_entity_poly.entity_id
_entity_poly.type
_entity_poly.pdbx_seq_one_letter_code
_entity_poly.pdbx_strand_id
1 'polypeptide(L)'
;MPLAFRLKVVRKHLGPAPGWFIKDAVVGHVELNVNTTLEEIQIQPDRVRLRVADPSGSRWIETDHVIAATGYKVDLQRLSFLSSGLQTDIRSAEHAPVLSTSFESSVKGLYFVGAAAAPSFGPLLRFAYGAGFTARRLSRHLSRSAAHLAIPGSKALEPQFSQAAPVVASAEIAASSDGSSRG
;
A
#
# COMPACT_ATOMS: atom_id res chain seq x y z
N MET A 1 14.44 -5.26 18.79
CA MET A 1 13.84 -6.48 18.23
C MET A 1 14.64 -6.88 16.99
N PRO A 2 15.13 -8.13 16.84
CA PRO A 2 15.94 -8.59 15.70
C PRO A 2 15.17 -8.47 14.37
N LEU A 3 15.89 -8.20 13.27
CA LEU A 3 15.32 -8.01 11.93
C LEU A 3 14.49 -9.24 11.49
N ALA A 4 15.04 -10.44 11.65
CA ALA A 4 14.36 -11.68 11.26
C ALA A 4 12.99 -11.86 11.92
N PHE A 5 12.86 -11.48 13.20
CA PHE A 5 11.59 -11.54 13.90
C PHE A 5 10.60 -10.51 13.35
N ARG A 6 11.04 -9.28 13.08
CA ARG A 6 10.19 -8.24 12.47
C ARG A 6 9.67 -8.67 11.11
N LEU A 7 10.52 -9.22 10.25
CA LEU A 7 10.13 -9.74 8.94
C LEU A 7 9.08 -10.86 9.08
N LYS A 8 9.26 -11.78 10.02
CA LYS A 8 8.29 -12.85 10.30
C LYS A 8 6.92 -12.28 10.72
N VAL A 9 6.91 -11.27 11.61
CA VAL A 9 5.66 -10.61 12.04
C VAL A 9 4.99 -9.91 10.86
N VAL A 10 5.74 -9.12 10.09
CA VAL A 10 5.20 -8.38 8.94
C VAL A 10 4.62 -9.32 7.88
N ARG A 11 5.24 -10.47 7.62
CA ARG A 11 4.72 -11.47 6.67
C ARG A 11 3.44 -12.14 7.16
N LYS A 12 3.38 -12.49 8.46
CA LYS A 12 2.22 -13.18 9.03
C LYS A 12 1.04 -12.27 9.30
N HIS A 13 1.30 -10.96 9.42
CA HIS A 13 0.24 -10.02 9.68
C HIS A 13 -0.56 -9.77 8.40
N LEU A 14 -1.78 -10.28 8.38
CA LEU A 14 -2.70 -10.07 7.27
C LEU A 14 -3.01 -8.58 7.08
N GLY A 15 -3.42 -8.21 5.88
CA GLY A 15 -3.89 -6.87 5.56
C GLY A 15 -5.14 -6.48 6.37
N PRO A 16 -5.75 -5.33 6.08
CA PRO A 16 -6.98 -4.91 6.74
C PRO A 16 -8.06 -5.97 6.52
N ALA A 17 -8.67 -6.41 7.61
CA ALA A 17 -9.86 -7.24 7.53
C ALA A 17 -11.08 -6.32 7.29
N PRO A 18 -11.97 -6.66 6.35
CA PRO A 18 -13.24 -5.96 6.19
C PRO A 18 -14.10 -6.13 7.45
N GLY A 19 -15.02 -5.18 7.67
CA GLY A 19 -15.99 -5.31 8.74
C GLY A 19 -16.91 -6.54 8.55
N TRP A 20 -17.45 -7.09 9.62
CA TRP A 20 -18.31 -8.28 9.60
C TRP A 20 -19.50 -8.15 8.63
N PHE A 21 -20.06 -6.94 8.48
CA PHE A 21 -21.15 -6.68 7.54
C PHE A 21 -20.78 -6.98 6.06
N ILE A 22 -19.54 -6.84 5.68
CA ILE A 22 -19.06 -7.21 4.33
C ILE A 22 -19.08 -8.73 4.16
N LYS A 23 -18.75 -9.48 5.21
CA LYS A 23 -18.84 -10.94 5.17
C LYS A 23 -20.26 -11.40 4.83
N ASP A 24 -21.26 -10.83 5.49
CA ASP A 24 -22.67 -11.18 5.29
C ASP A 24 -23.17 -10.79 3.89
N ALA A 25 -22.60 -9.74 3.30
CA ALA A 25 -22.92 -9.33 1.93
C ALA A 25 -22.26 -10.20 0.85
N VAL A 26 -21.21 -10.95 1.17
CA VAL A 26 -20.44 -11.76 0.20
C VAL A 26 -20.73 -13.24 0.34
N VAL A 27 -20.66 -13.78 1.55
CA VAL A 27 -20.84 -15.23 1.80
C VAL A 27 -22.28 -15.64 1.51
N GLY A 28 -22.46 -16.57 0.58
CA GLY A 28 -23.75 -17.03 0.12
C GLY A 28 -24.39 -16.19 -1.01
N HIS A 29 -23.80 -15.04 -1.37
CA HIS A 29 -24.25 -14.20 -2.48
C HIS A 29 -23.29 -14.22 -3.67
N VAL A 30 -22.01 -14.48 -3.41
CA VAL A 30 -20.96 -14.56 -4.44
C VAL A 30 -20.28 -15.91 -4.33
N GLU A 31 -19.98 -16.53 -5.47
CA GLU A 31 -19.19 -17.76 -5.51
C GLU A 31 -17.76 -17.49 -5.01
N LEU A 32 -17.34 -18.23 -4.00
CA LEU A 32 -16.02 -18.13 -3.39
C LEU A 32 -15.18 -19.36 -3.71
N ASN A 33 -14.18 -19.20 -4.55
CA ASN A 33 -13.21 -20.24 -4.87
C ASN A 33 -11.98 -20.12 -3.98
N VAL A 34 -12.06 -20.71 -2.78
CA VAL A 34 -10.95 -20.73 -1.81
C VAL A 34 -9.95 -21.84 -2.12
N ASN A 35 -8.69 -21.70 -1.68
CA ASN A 35 -7.60 -22.64 -1.96
C ASN A 35 -7.40 -22.90 -3.46
N THR A 36 -7.71 -21.91 -4.29
CA THR A 36 -7.64 -21.97 -5.73
C THR A 36 -6.43 -21.20 -6.23
N THR A 37 -5.67 -21.81 -7.13
CA THR A 37 -4.51 -21.20 -7.79
C THR A 37 -4.88 -20.84 -9.22
N LEU A 38 -4.55 -19.64 -9.65
CA LEU A 38 -4.66 -19.22 -11.04
C LEU A 38 -3.43 -19.75 -11.79
N GLU A 39 -3.66 -20.63 -12.77
CA GLU A 39 -2.61 -21.26 -13.58
C GLU A 39 -2.37 -20.53 -14.90
N GLU A 40 -3.44 -20.07 -15.56
CA GLU A 40 -3.36 -19.49 -16.89
C GLU A 40 -4.45 -18.43 -17.10
N ILE A 41 -4.15 -17.42 -17.89
CA ILE A 41 -5.11 -16.39 -18.33
C ILE A 41 -5.07 -16.33 -19.86
N GLN A 42 -6.23 -16.46 -20.48
CA GLN A 42 -6.42 -16.29 -21.92
C GLN A 42 -7.34 -15.10 -22.17
N ILE A 43 -6.85 -14.12 -22.92
CA ILE A 43 -7.64 -12.95 -23.31
C ILE A 43 -8.27 -13.24 -24.68
N GLN A 44 -9.58 -13.18 -24.76
CA GLN A 44 -10.37 -13.29 -25.99
C GLN A 44 -10.97 -11.92 -26.34
N PRO A 45 -11.47 -11.70 -27.56
CA PRO A 45 -11.98 -10.40 -27.98
C PRO A 45 -13.11 -9.84 -27.09
N ASP A 46 -13.94 -10.70 -26.52
CA ASP A 46 -15.15 -10.35 -25.77
C ASP A 46 -15.15 -10.85 -24.31
N ARG A 47 -14.15 -11.65 -23.92
CA ARG A 47 -14.09 -12.24 -22.57
C ARG A 47 -12.69 -12.65 -22.15
N VAL A 48 -12.55 -12.96 -20.87
CA VAL A 48 -11.33 -13.52 -20.29
C VAL A 48 -11.61 -14.95 -19.81
N ARG A 49 -10.73 -15.89 -20.15
CA ARG A 49 -10.76 -17.25 -19.62
C ARG A 49 -9.63 -17.43 -18.61
N LEU A 50 -9.97 -17.94 -17.44
CA LEU A 50 -9.05 -18.23 -16.35
C LEU A 50 -8.99 -19.72 -16.14
N ARG A 51 -7.80 -20.33 -16.25
CA ARG A 51 -7.60 -21.68 -15.79
C ARG A 51 -7.20 -21.67 -14.33
N VAL A 52 -8.02 -22.29 -13.52
CA VAL A 52 -7.83 -22.36 -12.07
C VAL A 52 -7.70 -23.80 -11.64
N ALA A 53 -6.86 -24.05 -10.64
CA ALA A 53 -6.68 -25.34 -9.99
C ALA A 53 -7.01 -25.26 -8.51
N ASP A 54 -7.78 -26.21 -8.03
CA ASP A 54 -8.08 -26.44 -6.62
C ASP A 54 -7.84 -27.93 -6.27
N PRO A 55 -8.04 -28.39 -5.02
CA PRO A 55 -7.83 -29.79 -4.65
C PRO A 55 -8.65 -30.82 -5.42
N SER A 56 -9.70 -30.39 -6.11
CA SER A 56 -10.54 -31.28 -6.96
C SER A 56 -10.06 -31.37 -8.41
N GLY A 57 -9.14 -30.52 -8.83
CA GLY A 57 -8.58 -30.49 -10.18
C GLY A 57 -8.54 -29.11 -10.80
N SER A 58 -8.21 -29.06 -12.10
CA SER A 58 -8.16 -27.81 -12.87
C SER A 58 -9.44 -27.63 -13.69
N ARG A 59 -9.94 -26.39 -13.75
CA ARG A 59 -11.09 -26.01 -14.57
C ARG A 59 -10.93 -24.63 -15.19
N TRP A 60 -11.72 -24.34 -16.20
CA TRP A 60 -11.81 -23.02 -16.81
C TRP A 60 -13.01 -22.24 -16.26
N ILE A 61 -12.78 -20.95 -16.00
CA ILE A 61 -13.80 -19.96 -15.66
C ILE A 61 -13.80 -18.91 -16.75
N GLU A 62 -14.96 -18.54 -17.27
CA GLU A 62 -15.12 -17.46 -18.24
C GLU A 62 -15.76 -16.25 -17.55
N THR A 63 -15.25 -15.05 -17.84
CA THR A 63 -15.73 -13.79 -17.26
C THR A 63 -15.47 -12.63 -18.21
N ASP A 64 -16.23 -11.56 -18.07
CA ASP A 64 -16.05 -10.34 -18.88
C ASP A 64 -14.90 -9.49 -18.31
N HIS A 65 -14.69 -9.50 -16.99
CA HIS A 65 -13.69 -8.67 -16.31
C HIS A 65 -12.94 -9.45 -15.23
N VAL A 66 -11.68 -9.08 -15.01
CA VAL A 66 -10.85 -9.62 -13.93
C VAL A 66 -10.25 -8.47 -13.13
N ILE A 67 -10.46 -8.48 -11.83
CA ILE A 67 -9.85 -7.53 -10.90
C ILE A 67 -8.79 -8.27 -10.09
N ALA A 68 -7.51 -7.97 -10.36
CA ALA A 68 -6.38 -8.57 -9.66
C ALA A 68 -6.11 -7.86 -8.33
N ALA A 69 -6.88 -8.17 -7.29
CA ALA A 69 -6.72 -7.62 -5.94
C ALA A 69 -5.64 -8.37 -5.14
N THR A 70 -4.45 -8.57 -5.71
CA THR A 70 -3.37 -9.41 -5.17
C THR A 70 -2.55 -8.76 -4.06
N GLY A 71 -2.85 -7.51 -3.71
CA GLY A 71 -2.11 -6.71 -2.72
C GLY A 71 -0.81 -6.13 -3.28
N TYR A 72 -0.04 -5.49 -2.38
CA TYR A 72 1.22 -4.84 -2.73
C TYR A 72 2.41 -5.56 -2.11
N LYS A 73 3.46 -5.75 -2.90
CA LYS A 73 4.75 -6.24 -2.45
C LYS A 73 5.78 -5.13 -2.59
N VAL A 74 6.48 -4.83 -1.50
CA VAL A 74 7.56 -3.85 -1.53
C VAL A 74 8.74 -4.46 -2.27
N ASP A 75 9.22 -3.76 -3.28
CA ASP A 75 10.39 -4.16 -4.05
C ASP A 75 11.12 -2.91 -4.58
N LEU A 76 12.33 -2.67 -4.08
CA LEU A 76 13.17 -1.54 -4.47
C LEU A 76 13.52 -1.55 -5.96
N GLN A 77 13.67 -2.74 -6.56
CA GLN A 77 14.02 -2.87 -7.97
C GLN A 77 12.90 -2.39 -8.91
N ARG A 78 11.66 -2.35 -8.41
CA ARG A 78 10.49 -1.85 -9.15
C ARG A 78 10.32 -0.33 -9.08
N LEU A 79 11.16 0.37 -8.32
CA LEU A 79 11.15 1.83 -8.23
C LEU A 79 11.98 2.43 -9.37
N SER A 80 11.39 2.49 -10.56
CA SER A 80 12.05 2.90 -11.81
C SER A 80 12.61 4.33 -11.81
N PHE A 81 12.16 5.18 -10.88
CA PHE A 81 12.67 6.53 -10.68
C PHE A 81 14.02 6.57 -9.92
N LEU A 82 14.44 5.46 -9.30
CA LEU A 82 15.76 5.32 -8.70
C LEU A 82 16.73 4.75 -9.74
N SER A 83 17.90 5.37 -9.91
CA SER A 83 18.94 4.81 -10.76
C SER A 83 19.40 3.43 -10.25
N SER A 84 19.89 2.58 -11.14
CA SER A 84 20.38 1.24 -10.78
C SER A 84 21.52 1.28 -9.76
N GLY A 85 22.41 2.27 -9.87
CA GLY A 85 23.47 2.49 -8.88
C GLY A 85 22.89 2.80 -7.50
N LEU A 86 21.92 3.71 -7.41
CA LEU A 86 21.28 4.06 -6.15
C LEU A 86 20.52 2.86 -5.55
N GLN A 87 19.84 2.06 -6.38
CA GLN A 87 19.16 0.84 -5.92
C GLN A 87 20.16 -0.17 -5.31
N THR A 88 21.37 -0.27 -5.89
CA THR A 88 22.44 -1.14 -5.39
C THR A 88 23.02 -0.66 -4.06
N ASP A 89 23.15 0.65 -3.86
CA ASP A 89 23.71 1.27 -2.66
C ASP A 89 22.74 1.18 -1.45
N ILE A 90 21.44 1.00 -1.72
CA ILE A 90 20.45 0.84 -0.66
C ILE A 90 20.53 -0.57 -0.07
N ARG A 91 20.96 -0.66 1.19
CA ARG A 91 20.91 -1.92 1.92
C ARG A 91 19.48 -2.39 2.06
N SER A 92 19.19 -3.59 1.57
CA SER A 92 17.85 -4.17 1.56
C SER A 92 17.79 -5.50 2.30
N ALA A 93 16.59 -5.88 2.74
CA ALA A 93 16.23 -7.19 3.23
C ALA A 93 14.89 -7.59 2.61
N GLU A 94 14.85 -8.74 1.91
CA GLU A 94 13.64 -9.20 1.20
C GLU A 94 13.07 -8.14 0.25
N HIS A 95 13.94 -7.51 -0.52
CA HIS A 95 13.62 -6.44 -1.48
C HIS A 95 13.14 -5.12 -0.86
N ALA A 96 13.00 -5.02 0.48
CA ALA A 96 12.61 -3.80 1.16
C ALA A 96 13.83 -3.09 1.77
N PRO A 97 13.83 -1.75 1.87
CA PRO A 97 14.96 -1.02 2.45
C PRO A 97 15.10 -1.30 3.95
N VAL A 98 16.33 -1.49 4.41
CA VAL A 98 16.66 -1.51 5.83
C VAL A 98 16.84 -0.07 6.30
N LEU A 99 15.99 0.37 7.22
CA LEU A 99 15.90 1.75 7.64
C LEU A 99 16.43 1.98 9.06
N SER A 100 17.02 3.15 9.27
CA SER A 100 17.33 3.69 10.59
C SER A 100 16.06 4.00 11.39
N THR A 101 16.22 4.34 12.65
CA THR A 101 15.09 4.77 13.49
C THR A 101 14.41 6.05 13.00
N SER A 102 15.01 6.79 12.08
CA SER A 102 14.50 8.03 11.48
C SER A 102 13.99 7.84 10.05
N PHE A 103 13.75 6.61 9.61
CA PHE A 103 13.32 6.26 8.26
C PHE A 103 14.36 6.46 7.15
N GLU A 104 15.62 6.79 7.51
CA GLU A 104 16.70 6.96 6.56
C GLU A 104 17.25 5.59 6.15
N SER A 105 17.55 5.44 4.85
CA SER A 105 18.19 4.24 4.29
C SER A 105 19.69 4.21 4.60
N SER A 106 20.42 3.25 4.00
CA SER A 106 21.90 3.26 4.01
C SER A 106 22.50 4.40 3.18
N VAL A 107 21.71 5.00 2.30
CA VAL A 107 22.10 6.18 1.52
C VAL A 107 21.66 7.42 2.28
N LYS A 108 22.65 8.26 2.66
CA LYS A 108 22.41 9.49 3.43
C LYS A 108 21.45 10.44 2.71
N GLY A 109 20.44 10.95 3.42
CA GLY A 109 19.45 11.86 2.88
C GLY A 109 18.30 11.19 2.13
N LEU A 110 18.33 9.86 1.96
CA LEU A 110 17.27 9.11 1.30
C LEU A 110 16.40 8.39 2.34
N TYR A 111 15.14 8.76 2.39
CA TYR A 111 14.16 8.28 3.38
C TYR A 111 13.05 7.49 2.70
N PHE A 112 12.61 6.41 3.36
CA PHE A 112 11.46 5.63 2.91
C PHE A 112 10.39 5.61 3.99
N VAL A 113 9.15 5.86 3.58
CA VAL A 113 7.97 5.90 4.44
C VAL A 113 6.85 5.00 3.91
N GLY A 114 5.78 4.84 4.68
CA GLY A 114 4.63 4.04 4.27
C GLY A 114 4.96 2.54 4.21
N ALA A 115 4.43 1.84 3.22
CA ALA A 115 4.57 0.39 3.08
C ALA A 115 6.03 -0.10 3.03
N ALA A 116 6.93 0.69 2.41
CA ALA A 116 8.35 0.37 2.34
C ALA A 116 9.04 0.35 3.72
N ALA A 117 8.52 1.08 4.69
CA ALA A 117 9.04 1.11 6.05
C ALA A 117 8.50 -0.02 6.95
N ALA A 118 7.47 -0.76 6.53
CA ALA A 118 6.85 -1.80 7.35
C ALA A 118 7.84 -2.90 7.81
N PRO A 119 8.79 -3.40 7.00
CA PRO A 119 9.78 -4.37 7.46
C PRO A 119 10.68 -3.86 8.59
N SER A 120 10.91 -2.55 8.66
CA SER A 120 11.73 -1.93 9.70
C SER A 120 10.95 -1.54 10.95
N PHE A 121 9.67 -1.14 10.83
CA PHE A 121 8.89 -0.57 11.93
C PHE A 121 7.66 -1.38 12.34
N GLY A 122 7.21 -2.30 11.49
CA GLY A 122 6.05 -3.15 11.74
C GLY A 122 4.90 -2.92 10.77
N PRO A 123 3.90 -3.84 10.79
CA PRO A 123 2.86 -3.91 9.77
C PRO A 123 1.93 -2.68 9.73
N LEU A 124 1.80 -1.92 10.82
CA LEU A 124 0.95 -0.72 10.88
C LEU A 124 1.37 0.36 9.89
N LEU A 125 2.65 0.37 9.46
CA LEU A 125 3.15 1.32 8.46
C LEU A 125 2.59 1.07 7.05
N ARG A 126 1.90 -0.04 6.82
CA ARG A 126 1.18 -0.31 5.57
C ARG A 126 -0.12 0.49 5.45
N PHE A 127 -0.60 1.07 6.54
CA PHE A 127 -1.90 1.72 6.64
C PHE A 127 -1.77 3.19 6.97
N ALA A 128 -2.81 3.96 6.65
CA ALA A 128 -2.91 5.38 7.01
C ALA A 128 -2.72 5.62 8.51
N TYR A 129 -3.08 4.66 9.36
CA TYR A 129 -2.86 4.71 10.80
C TYR A 129 -1.40 4.98 11.19
N GLY A 130 -0.44 4.42 10.45
CA GLY A 130 0.99 4.64 10.68
C GLY A 130 1.51 6.02 10.28
N ALA A 131 0.75 6.78 9.48
CA ALA A 131 1.20 8.06 8.93
C ALA A 131 1.50 9.10 10.02
N GLY A 132 0.67 9.19 11.05
CA GLY A 132 0.87 10.15 12.15
C GLY A 132 2.15 9.88 12.95
N PHE A 133 2.51 8.63 13.18
CA PHE A 133 3.78 8.25 13.80
C PHE A 133 4.97 8.63 12.90
N THR A 134 4.88 8.28 11.63
CA THR A 134 5.92 8.57 10.65
C THR A 134 6.18 10.08 10.51
N ALA A 135 5.12 10.86 10.32
CA ALA A 135 5.20 12.31 10.17
C ALA A 135 5.87 12.97 11.35
N ARG A 136 5.42 12.69 12.58
CA ARG A 136 6.02 13.26 13.80
C ARG A 136 7.49 12.90 13.97
N ARG A 137 7.86 11.66 13.67
CA ARG A 137 9.23 11.20 13.87
C ARG A 137 10.17 11.75 12.80
N LEU A 138 9.75 11.70 11.55
CA LEU A 138 10.56 12.16 10.41
C LEU A 138 10.73 13.69 10.46
N SER A 139 9.68 14.47 10.69
CA SER A 139 9.78 15.93 10.75
C SER A 139 10.70 16.41 11.88
N ARG A 140 10.62 15.78 13.07
CA ARG A 140 11.59 16.07 14.14
C ARG A 140 13.04 15.81 13.75
N HIS A 141 13.27 14.71 13.05
CA HIS A 141 14.61 14.35 12.58
C HIS A 141 15.12 15.37 11.56
N LEU A 142 14.31 15.68 10.55
CA LEU A 142 14.67 16.63 9.50
C LEU A 142 14.88 18.05 10.03
N SER A 143 14.03 18.52 10.95
CA SER A 143 14.21 19.83 11.58
C SER A 143 15.53 19.94 12.35
N ARG A 144 15.93 18.90 13.07
CA ARG A 144 17.24 18.88 13.77
C ARG A 144 18.39 18.84 12.78
N SER A 145 18.29 18.06 11.73
CA SER A 145 19.33 17.96 10.70
C SER A 145 19.47 19.28 9.94
N ALA A 146 18.36 19.94 9.60
CA ALA A 146 18.37 21.26 8.97
C ALA A 146 19.01 22.34 9.88
N ALA A 147 18.73 22.31 11.18
CA ALA A 147 19.35 23.24 12.13
C ALA A 147 20.88 23.09 12.21
N HIS A 148 21.41 21.87 12.00
CA HIS A 148 22.85 21.63 11.93
C HIS A 148 23.48 22.04 10.57
N LEU A 149 22.67 22.13 9.52
CA LEU A 149 23.09 22.51 8.17
C LEU A 149 22.85 24.01 7.89
N ALA A 150 22.16 24.73 8.79
CA ALA A 150 21.91 26.16 8.64
C ALA A 150 23.25 26.91 8.73
N ILE A 151 23.73 27.37 7.59
CA ILE A 151 24.86 28.28 7.47
C ILE A 151 24.40 29.59 8.15
N PRO A 152 25.17 30.17 9.08
CA PRO A 152 24.84 31.47 9.68
C PRO A 152 24.73 32.50 8.53
N GLY A 153 23.53 33.09 8.35
CA GLY A 153 23.25 34.08 7.30
C GLY A 153 22.34 33.66 6.17
N SER A 154 21.94 32.40 6.07
CA SER A 154 20.93 31.97 5.12
C SER A 154 19.53 32.32 5.67
N LYS A 155 18.84 33.27 5.02
CA LYS A 155 17.43 33.56 5.27
C LYS A 155 16.64 32.26 5.01
N ALA A 156 15.97 31.74 6.02
CA ALA A 156 15.06 30.61 5.87
C ALA A 156 14.04 30.97 4.77
N LEU A 157 13.99 30.16 3.72
CA LEU A 157 12.86 30.20 2.80
C LEU A 157 11.64 29.79 3.62
N GLU A 158 10.76 30.74 3.90
CA GLU A 158 9.45 30.43 4.48
C GLU A 158 8.76 29.45 3.54
N PRO A 159 8.27 28.31 4.05
CA PRO A 159 7.50 27.39 3.21
C PRO A 159 6.22 28.12 2.79
N GLN A 160 6.15 28.51 1.52
CA GLN A 160 4.89 28.94 0.91
C GLN A 160 3.99 27.71 0.80
N PHE A 161 3.38 27.31 1.91
CA PHE A 161 2.20 26.48 1.82
C PHE A 161 1.09 27.36 1.22
N SER A 162 0.95 27.28 -0.10
CA SER A 162 -0.27 27.68 -0.77
C SER A 162 -1.42 27.02 -0.01
N GLN A 163 -2.34 27.83 0.50
CA GLN A 163 -3.57 27.34 1.08
C GLN A 163 -4.35 26.62 -0.01
N ALA A 164 -4.06 25.33 -0.16
CA ALA A 164 -4.94 24.45 -0.91
C ALA A 164 -6.25 24.40 -0.11
N ALA A 165 -7.29 24.99 -0.69
CA ALA A 165 -8.63 24.94 -0.14
C ALA A 165 -8.99 23.48 0.16
N PRO A 166 -9.72 23.20 1.27
CA PRO A 166 -10.15 21.86 1.58
C PRO A 166 -11.03 21.35 0.42
N VAL A 167 -10.62 20.26 -0.21
CA VAL A 167 -11.46 19.53 -1.14
C VAL A 167 -12.57 18.89 -0.32
N VAL A 168 -13.68 19.58 -0.19
CA VAL A 168 -14.92 19.01 0.35
C VAL A 168 -15.50 18.14 -0.75
N ALA A 169 -15.28 16.83 -0.68
CA ALA A 169 -16.01 15.88 -1.49
C ALA A 169 -17.44 15.82 -0.97
N SER A 170 -18.32 16.60 -1.56
CA SER A 170 -19.77 16.46 -1.38
C SER A 170 -20.22 15.20 -2.09
N ALA A 171 -20.39 14.12 -1.32
CA ALA A 171 -21.11 12.94 -1.80
C ALA A 171 -22.61 13.27 -1.73
N GLU A 172 -23.17 13.75 -2.84
CA GLU A 172 -24.62 13.80 -3.04
C GLU A 172 -25.13 12.36 -3.18
N ILE A 173 -25.72 11.87 -2.11
CA ILE A 173 -26.54 10.66 -2.16
C ILE A 173 -27.86 11.08 -2.80
N ALA A 174 -28.03 10.82 -4.09
CA ALA A 174 -29.31 10.92 -4.75
C ALA A 174 -30.26 9.87 -4.19
N ALA A 175 -31.14 10.27 -3.28
CA ALA A 175 -32.27 9.45 -2.86
C ALA A 175 -33.30 9.45 -4.01
N SER A 176 -33.32 8.36 -4.77
CA SER A 176 -34.40 8.07 -5.71
C SER A 176 -35.64 7.69 -4.89
N SER A 177 -36.53 8.63 -4.70
CA SER A 177 -37.89 8.36 -4.23
C SER A 177 -38.71 7.91 -5.44
N ASP A 178 -38.88 6.63 -5.62
CA ASP A 178 -39.85 6.09 -6.56
C ASP A 178 -41.20 6.02 -5.87
N GLY A 179 -42.07 6.99 -6.28
CA GLY A 179 -43.44 7.10 -5.83
C GLY A 179 -44.32 6.15 -6.64
N SER A 180 -44.73 5.06 -6.05
CA SER A 180 -45.81 4.22 -6.52
C SER A 180 -47.11 5.01 -6.46
N SER A 181 -47.69 5.33 -7.58
CA SER A 181 -49.11 5.75 -7.71
C SER A 181 -49.89 4.69 -8.50
N ARG A 182 -50.93 4.28 -7.86
CA ARG A 182 -51.95 3.33 -8.25
C ARG A 182 -52.61 3.69 -9.59
N GLY A 183 -53.00 2.68 -10.34
CA GLY A 183 -53.95 2.63 -11.43
C GLY A 183 -54.29 1.17 -11.70
#